data_b5c7f91c368e5ce80609fbd26d635f51
#
_entry.id   b5c7f91c368e5ce80609fbd26d635f51
#
_cell.length_a   1.000
_cell.length_b   1.000
_cell.length_c   1.000
_cell.angle_alpha   90.00
_cell.angle_beta   90.00
_cell.angle_gamma   90.00
#
_symmetry.space_group_name_H-M   'P 1'
#
loop_
_entity.id
_entity.type
_entity.pdbx_description
1 polymer ?
#
loop_
_entity_poly.entity_id
_entity_poly.type
_entity_poly.pdbx_seq_one_letter_code
_entity_poly.pdbx_strand_id
1 'polypeptide(L)'
;MVAPDGEKSRLDEAARAGWLYFIAGHTQDEIAKMLQVSRASAQRLVSLCLAERLITFRLEHPIAACMQLAAWLKDLFHLAYCEVVPTDPAAPLSSAGIAERAANILESTLRTEKPTIVALGTGRAVRAAVERVSPIDCPNHQIVSLVGNISADGSASFFDTVGRLADRTGARHYPMPLPFLMSSEREREQMLRIDPIARVRAVAAKADLRLVGIGQMDQRAQVLIDGFVSREELLEMMRLGAVGEVTGWAFDAQGRIIKGGTNARLTSVPPRVPAEALTIGAAVGPAKVSAIRAALKGRLINGLITDEATASIILKQ
;
A
#
# COMPACT_ATOMS: atom_id res chain seq x y z
N MET A 1 8.28 20.97 14.66
CA MET A 1 7.33 21.75 15.49
C MET A 1 7.12 20.97 16.77
N VAL A 2 7.63 21.46 17.91
CA VAL A 2 7.51 20.78 19.22
C VAL A 2 6.05 20.93 19.68
N ALA A 3 5.39 19.80 20.00
CA ALA A 3 4.03 19.81 20.54
C ALA A 3 3.99 20.62 21.86
N PRO A 4 2.93 21.35 22.14
CA PRO A 4 2.79 22.09 23.40
C PRO A 4 2.83 21.13 24.59
N ASP A 5 3.45 21.53 25.70
CA ASP A 5 3.69 20.69 26.89
C ASP A 5 2.46 19.93 27.41
N GLY A 6 1.25 20.49 27.27
CA GLY A 6 0.01 19.83 27.67
C GLY A 6 -0.40 18.64 26.78
N GLU A 7 -0.09 18.67 25.49
CA GLU A 7 -0.39 17.59 24.56
C GLU A 7 0.58 16.41 24.75
N LYS A 8 1.84 16.71 24.99
CA LYS A 8 2.87 15.71 25.30
C LYS A 8 2.54 14.98 26.61
N SER A 9 2.15 15.72 27.65
CA SER A 9 1.71 15.13 28.93
C SER A 9 0.51 14.18 28.76
N ARG A 10 -0.46 14.56 27.92
CA ARG A 10 -1.65 13.73 27.66
C ARG A 10 -1.32 12.45 26.87
N LEU A 11 -0.39 12.51 25.94
CA LEU A 11 0.10 11.33 25.21
C LEU A 11 0.89 10.40 26.13
N ASP A 12 1.69 10.94 27.04
CA ASP A 12 2.40 10.14 28.05
C ASP A 12 1.44 9.42 29.00
N GLU A 13 0.35 10.08 29.42
CA GLU A 13 -0.70 9.46 30.23
C GLU A 13 -1.44 8.35 29.42
N ALA A 14 -1.73 8.60 28.15
CA ALA A 14 -2.35 7.61 27.27
C ALA A 14 -1.42 6.41 27.04
N ALA A 15 -0.12 6.62 26.82
CA ALA A 15 0.86 5.56 26.70
C ALA A 15 0.94 4.70 27.96
N ARG A 16 0.95 5.34 29.14
CA ARG A 16 0.94 4.65 30.44
C ARG A 16 -0.34 3.84 30.66
N ALA A 17 -1.50 4.40 30.35
CA ALA A 17 -2.78 3.70 30.45
C ALA A 17 -2.83 2.51 29.48
N GLY A 18 -2.33 2.69 28.25
CA GLY A 18 -2.21 1.62 27.26
C GLY A 18 -1.27 0.50 27.72
N TRP A 19 -0.11 0.83 28.28
CA TRP A 19 0.82 -0.15 28.81
C TRP A 19 0.19 -0.98 29.95
N LEU A 20 -0.48 -0.29 30.91
CA LEU A 20 -1.17 -0.95 32.02
C LEU A 20 -2.27 -1.89 31.53
N TYR A 21 -3.02 -1.49 30.51
CA TYR A 21 -4.13 -2.30 29.98
C TYR A 21 -3.65 -3.47 29.14
N PHE A 22 -2.79 -3.22 28.13
CA PHE A 22 -2.45 -4.19 27.10
C PHE A 22 -1.25 -5.07 27.46
N ILE A 23 -0.31 -4.55 28.26
CA ILE A 23 0.92 -5.27 28.60
C ILE A 23 0.84 -5.84 30.02
N ALA A 24 0.43 -5.02 30.99
CA ALA A 24 0.34 -5.46 32.39
C ALA A 24 -0.98 -6.19 32.72
N GLY A 25 -2.00 -6.13 31.84
CA GLY A 25 -3.25 -6.88 31.97
C GLY A 25 -4.24 -6.33 33.01
N HIS A 26 -4.09 -5.07 33.40
CA HIS A 26 -5.00 -4.43 34.34
C HIS A 26 -6.35 -4.07 33.71
N THR A 27 -7.42 -4.14 34.51
CA THR A 27 -8.74 -3.68 34.11
C THR A 27 -8.81 -2.14 34.10
N GLN A 28 -9.80 -1.58 33.39
CA GLN A 28 -10.02 -0.12 33.37
C GLN A 28 -10.30 0.46 34.76
N ASP A 29 -10.91 -0.30 35.66
CA ASP A 29 -11.17 0.10 37.04
C ASP A 29 -9.88 0.17 37.89
N GLU A 30 -8.97 -0.76 37.70
CA GLU A 30 -7.65 -0.76 38.34
C GLU A 30 -6.78 0.39 37.81
N ILE A 31 -6.79 0.60 36.50
CA ILE A 31 -6.08 1.70 35.86
C ILE A 31 -6.59 3.05 36.37
N ALA A 32 -7.91 3.21 36.52
CA ALA A 32 -8.50 4.41 37.08
C ALA A 32 -7.99 4.73 38.48
N LYS A 33 -7.87 3.71 39.34
CA LYS A 33 -7.30 3.84 40.69
C LYS A 33 -5.81 4.17 40.64
N MET A 34 -5.02 3.48 39.81
CA MET A 34 -3.58 3.66 39.70
C MET A 34 -3.20 5.06 39.18
N LEU A 35 -3.94 5.55 38.20
CA LEU A 35 -3.72 6.87 37.62
C LEU A 35 -4.49 8.00 38.31
N GLN A 36 -5.27 7.69 39.36
CA GLN A 36 -6.12 8.64 40.11
C GLN A 36 -7.08 9.42 39.21
N VAL A 37 -7.68 8.74 38.24
CA VAL A 37 -8.64 9.30 37.29
C VAL A 37 -9.98 8.55 37.39
N SER A 38 -11.05 9.10 36.77
CA SER A 38 -12.30 8.35 36.65
C SER A 38 -12.16 7.17 35.69
N ARG A 39 -12.99 6.12 35.86
CA ARG A 39 -13.05 4.98 34.90
C ARG A 39 -13.28 5.45 33.47
N ALA A 40 -14.15 6.44 33.26
CA ALA A 40 -14.40 7.01 31.94
C ALA A 40 -13.15 7.71 31.35
N SER A 41 -12.31 8.32 32.21
CA SER A 41 -11.05 8.92 31.80
C SER A 41 -10.01 7.83 31.47
N ALA A 42 -9.90 6.77 32.29
CA ALA A 42 -9.02 5.63 31.99
C ALA A 42 -9.38 4.99 30.64
N GLN A 43 -10.67 4.76 30.38
CA GLN A 43 -11.14 4.26 29.10
C GLN A 43 -10.76 5.18 27.93
N ARG A 44 -10.93 6.50 28.08
CA ARG A 44 -10.52 7.47 27.05
C ARG A 44 -9.02 7.48 26.80
N LEU A 45 -8.20 7.36 27.85
CA LEU A 45 -6.74 7.28 27.71
C LEU A 45 -6.31 6.01 26.99
N VAL A 46 -6.89 4.86 27.29
CA VAL A 46 -6.65 3.60 26.58
C VAL A 46 -7.07 3.71 25.11
N SER A 47 -8.23 4.32 24.83
CA SER A 47 -8.69 4.56 23.47
C SER A 47 -7.77 5.53 22.71
N LEU A 48 -7.30 6.58 23.38
CA LEU A 48 -6.34 7.54 22.81
C LEU A 48 -5.01 6.87 22.49
N CYS A 49 -4.51 5.97 23.36
CA CYS A 49 -3.30 5.20 23.11
C CYS A 49 -3.37 4.41 21.80
N LEU A 50 -4.53 3.82 21.49
CA LEU A 50 -4.76 3.12 20.22
C LEU A 50 -4.89 4.09 19.03
N ALA A 51 -5.66 5.17 19.21
CA ALA A 51 -5.90 6.16 18.16
C ALA A 51 -4.61 6.84 17.69
N GLU A 52 -3.73 7.20 18.66
CA GLU A 52 -2.43 7.82 18.42
C GLU A 52 -1.30 6.80 18.13
N ARG A 53 -1.67 5.50 18.05
CA ARG A 53 -0.72 4.41 17.75
C ARG A 53 0.50 4.38 18.71
N LEU A 54 0.28 4.71 19.98
CA LEU A 54 1.32 4.64 21.00
C LEU A 54 1.64 3.20 21.39
N ILE A 55 0.79 2.27 21.02
CA ILE A 55 0.99 0.81 21.10
C ILE A 55 0.61 0.17 19.76
N THR A 56 1.37 -0.81 19.35
CA THR A 56 1.10 -1.62 18.15
C THR A 56 0.92 -3.07 18.55
N PHE A 57 -0.01 -3.77 17.91
CA PHE A 57 -0.25 -5.19 18.12
C PHE A 57 0.21 -5.97 16.90
N ARG A 58 0.86 -7.09 17.16
CA ARG A 58 1.16 -8.09 16.12
C ARG A 58 0.41 -9.36 16.46
N LEU A 59 -0.41 -9.85 15.53
CA LEU A 59 -0.99 -11.19 15.62
C LEU A 59 -0.02 -12.19 15.00
N GLU A 60 0.63 -13.00 15.82
CA GLU A 60 1.61 -14.01 15.37
C GLU A 60 0.97 -15.39 15.14
N HIS A 61 -0.28 -15.57 15.57
CA HIS A 61 -0.99 -16.83 15.37
C HIS A 61 -1.62 -16.87 13.97
N PRO A 62 -1.23 -17.83 13.11
CA PRO A 62 -1.85 -18.00 11.81
C PRO A 62 -3.29 -18.52 11.95
N ILE A 63 -4.23 -17.88 11.27
CA ILE A 63 -5.60 -18.34 11.18
C ILE A 63 -5.68 -19.43 10.11
N ALA A 64 -6.04 -20.66 10.48
CA ALA A 64 -5.97 -21.83 9.61
C ALA A 64 -6.75 -21.64 8.28
N ALA A 65 -7.94 -21.01 8.31
CA ALA A 65 -8.71 -20.72 7.10
C ALA A 65 -7.97 -19.75 6.15
N CYS A 66 -7.37 -18.68 6.69
CA CYS A 66 -6.58 -17.73 5.90
C CYS A 66 -5.33 -18.38 5.30
N MET A 67 -4.64 -19.23 6.06
CA MET A 67 -3.49 -19.99 5.56
C MET A 67 -3.86 -20.91 4.40
N GLN A 68 -4.99 -21.61 4.52
CA GLN A 68 -5.46 -22.52 3.47
C GLN A 68 -5.81 -21.76 2.20
N LEU A 69 -6.51 -20.61 2.31
CA LEU A 69 -6.82 -19.75 1.16
C LEU A 69 -5.53 -19.20 0.50
N ALA A 70 -4.56 -18.78 1.31
CA ALA A 70 -3.27 -18.31 0.82
C ALA A 70 -2.50 -19.43 0.08
N ALA A 71 -2.50 -20.65 0.60
CA ALA A 71 -1.88 -21.82 -0.04
C ALA A 71 -2.54 -22.10 -1.40
N TRP A 72 -3.87 -22.17 -1.46
CA TRP A 72 -4.59 -22.41 -2.72
C TRP A 72 -4.35 -21.33 -3.76
N LEU A 73 -4.34 -20.05 -3.35
CA LEU A 73 -4.01 -18.94 -4.27
C LEU A 73 -2.57 -19.03 -4.78
N LYS A 74 -1.64 -19.39 -3.89
CA LYS A 74 -0.23 -19.55 -4.22
C LYS A 74 -0.01 -20.66 -5.24
N ASP A 75 -0.66 -21.79 -5.05
CA ASP A 75 -0.57 -22.92 -5.95
C ASP A 75 -1.26 -22.63 -7.30
N LEU A 76 -2.47 -22.06 -7.27
CA LEU A 76 -3.26 -21.78 -8.47
C LEU A 76 -2.58 -20.77 -9.42
N PHE A 77 -1.95 -19.74 -8.86
CA PHE A 77 -1.33 -18.66 -9.63
C PHE A 77 0.21 -18.68 -9.61
N HIS A 78 0.82 -19.71 -9.01
CA HIS A 78 2.28 -19.88 -8.88
C HIS A 78 2.96 -18.65 -8.25
N LEU A 79 2.41 -18.17 -7.11
CA LEU A 79 2.91 -16.97 -6.45
C LEU A 79 4.15 -17.26 -5.61
N ALA A 80 5.13 -16.36 -5.67
CA ALA A 80 6.27 -16.36 -4.77
C ALA A 80 5.84 -16.03 -3.33
N TYR A 81 4.82 -15.18 -3.18
CA TYR A 81 4.28 -14.77 -1.89
C TYR A 81 2.75 -14.67 -1.93
N CYS A 82 2.08 -15.15 -0.90
CA CYS A 82 0.65 -14.92 -0.72
C CYS A 82 0.31 -14.87 0.76
N GLU A 83 -0.46 -13.87 1.15
CA GLU A 83 -0.98 -13.76 2.49
C GLU A 83 -2.45 -13.30 2.48
N VAL A 84 -3.25 -13.99 3.27
CA VAL A 84 -4.66 -13.70 3.44
C VAL A 84 -4.90 -13.31 4.90
N VAL A 85 -5.54 -12.15 5.10
CA VAL A 85 -5.92 -11.69 6.43
C VAL A 85 -7.41 -11.92 6.68
N PRO A 86 -7.86 -12.03 7.93
CA PRO A 86 -9.28 -12.09 8.23
C PRO A 86 -10.04 -10.90 7.70
N THR A 87 -11.26 -11.11 7.22
CA THR A 87 -12.18 -10.03 6.87
C THR A 87 -12.88 -9.54 8.16
N ASP A 88 -12.87 -8.22 8.39
CA ASP A 88 -13.67 -7.62 9.45
C ASP A 88 -15.14 -7.59 9.02
N PRO A 89 -16.05 -8.32 9.70
CA PRO A 89 -17.47 -8.33 9.33
C PRO A 89 -18.15 -6.96 9.46
N ALA A 90 -17.66 -6.11 10.38
CA ALA A 90 -18.20 -4.76 10.59
C ALA A 90 -17.68 -3.75 9.55
N ALA A 91 -16.54 -4.04 8.91
CA ALA A 91 -15.91 -3.18 7.91
C ALA A 91 -15.28 -4.02 6.78
N PRO A 92 -16.09 -4.72 5.96
CA PRO A 92 -15.61 -5.72 4.99
C PRO A 92 -14.78 -5.15 3.83
N LEU A 93 -14.72 -3.84 3.68
CA LEU A 93 -13.86 -3.15 2.70
C LEU A 93 -12.64 -2.49 3.34
N SER A 94 -12.42 -2.73 4.63
CA SER A 94 -11.28 -2.17 5.36
C SER A 94 -9.96 -2.72 4.81
N SER A 95 -9.03 -1.81 4.52
CA SER A 95 -7.65 -2.19 4.16
C SER A 95 -6.74 -2.35 5.39
N ALA A 96 -7.26 -2.25 6.61
CA ALA A 96 -6.44 -2.23 7.83
C ALA A 96 -5.57 -3.49 7.97
N GLY A 97 -6.16 -4.66 7.81
CA GLY A 97 -5.44 -5.95 7.92
C GLY A 97 -4.36 -6.11 6.84
N ILE A 98 -4.69 -5.82 5.57
CA ILE A 98 -3.71 -5.92 4.48
C ILE A 98 -2.61 -4.87 4.61
N ALA A 99 -2.92 -3.68 5.12
CA ALA A 99 -1.94 -2.63 5.36
C ALA A 99 -0.95 -3.02 6.48
N GLU A 100 -1.43 -3.66 7.55
CA GLU A 100 -0.58 -4.19 8.62
C GLU A 100 0.40 -5.25 8.08
N ARG A 101 -0.10 -6.20 7.28
CA ARG A 101 0.75 -7.24 6.69
C ARG A 101 1.75 -6.67 5.69
N ALA A 102 1.34 -5.72 4.88
CA ALA A 102 2.24 -5.03 3.94
C ALA A 102 3.32 -4.22 4.69
N ALA A 103 2.98 -3.57 5.82
CA ALA A 103 3.95 -2.90 6.68
C ALA A 103 4.98 -3.88 7.26
N ASN A 104 4.53 -5.06 7.72
CA ASN A 104 5.43 -6.10 8.24
C ASN A 104 6.44 -6.57 7.19
N ILE A 105 6.03 -6.68 5.92
CA ILE A 105 6.94 -7.04 4.82
C ILE A 105 7.94 -5.90 4.56
N LEU A 106 7.49 -4.65 4.53
CA LEU A 106 8.38 -3.51 4.40
C LEU A 106 9.40 -3.48 5.53
N GLU A 107 8.96 -3.65 6.77
CA GLU A 107 9.84 -3.69 7.94
C GLU A 107 10.85 -4.84 7.86
N SER A 108 10.40 -6.06 7.57
CA SER A 108 11.30 -7.22 7.46
C SER A 108 12.34 -7.04 6.36
N THR A 109 11.95 -6.44 5.23
CA THR A 109 12.86 -6.13 4.13
C THR A 109 13.87 -5.05 4.52
N LEU A 110 13.42 -3.99 5.19
CA LEU A 110 14.26 -2.86 5.61
C LEU A 110 15.11 -3.14 6.85
N ARG A 111 14.90 -4.24 7.55
CA ARG A 111 15.75 -4.71 8.68
C ARG A 111 16.88 -5.63 8.23
N THR A 112 16.97 -5.96 6.94
CA THR A 112 18.08 -6.78 6.42
C THR A 112 19.37 -5.96 6.38
N GLU A 113 20.50 -6.62 6.58
CA GLU A 113 21.83 -5.95 6.49
C GLU A 113 22.21 -5.62 5.05
N LYS A 114 21.72 -6.42 4.09
CA LYS A 114 22.01 -6.23 2.67
C LYS A 114 21.27 -5.01 2.13
N PRO A 115 21.98 -4.04 1.51
CA PRO A 115 21.33 -2.91 0.85
C PRO A 115 20.26 -3.38 -0.14
N THR A 116 19.04 -2.88 0.04
CA THR A 116 17.86 -3.31 -0.69
C THR A 116 17.14 -2.10 -1.28
N ILE A 117 16.57 -2.26 -2.46
CA ILE A 117 15.76 -1.24 -3.12
C ILE A 117 14.28 -1.61 -3.02
N VAL A 118 13.51 -0.79 -2.32
CA VAL A 118 12.06 -0.93 -2.19
C VAL A 118 11.37 0.06 -3.12
N ALA A 119 10.57 -0.44 -4.05
CA ALA A 119 9.79 0.38 -4.96
C ALA A 119 8.31 0.41 -4.54
N LEU A 120 7.74 1.61 -4.47
CA LEU A 120 6.38 1.81 -4.03
C LEU A 120 5.51 2.34 -5.17
N GLY A 121 4.34 1.72 -5.31
CA GLY A 121 3.23 2.30 -6.05
C GLY A 121 2.54 3.39 -5.24
N THR A 122 1.35 3.77 -5.70
CA THR A 122 0.48 4.74 -5.04
C THR A 122 -0.82 4.08 -4.57
N GLY A 123 -1.66 4.83 -3.89
CA GLY A 123 -2.99 4.43 -3.48
C GLY A 123 -3.13 4.13 -1.99
N ARG A 124 -4.39 3.96 -1.60
CA ARG A 124 -4.80 3.89 -0.18
C ARG A 124 -4.16 2.74 0.59
N ALA A 125 -4.09 1.55 -0.01
CA ALA A 125 -3.52 0.37 0.65
C ALA A 125 -2.01 0.52 0.89
N VAL A 126 -1.27 1.03 -0.12
CA VAL A 126 0.18 1.27 0.00
C VAL A 126 0.46 2.38 1.00
N ARG A 127 -0.29 3.49 0.94
CA ARG A 127 -0.18 4.57 1.92
C ARG A 127 -0.46 4.07 3.35
N ALA A 128 -1.56 3.33 3.54
CA ALA A 128 -1.91 2.80 4.85
C ALA A 128 -0.85 1.81 5.38
N ALA A 129 -0.18 1.06 4.52
CA ALA A 129 0.94 0.21 4.89
C ALA A 129 2.14 1.04 5.35
N VAL A 130 2.56 2.03 4.56
CA VAL A 130 3.68 2.92 4.89
C VAL A 130 3.45 3.64 6.22
N GLU A 131 2.22 4.11 6.47
CA GLU A 131 1.86 4.77 7.74
C GLU A 131 1.93 3.83 8.97
N ARG A 132 1.97 2.50 8.75
CA ARG A 132 2.09 1.49 9.81
C ARG A 132 3.52 1.01 10.05
N VAL A 133 4.45 1.32 9.15
CA VAL A 133 5.86 0.97 9.36
C VAL A 133 6.36 1.67 10.61
N SER A 134 6.94 0.92 11.53
CA SER A 134 7.59 1.46 12.73
C SER A 134 8.86 2.26 12.34
N PRO A 135 9.28 3.24 13.12
CA PRO A 135 10.56 3.90 12.90
C PRO A 135 11.71 2.88 12.88
N ILE A 136 12.51 2.91 11.81
CA ILE A 136 13.67 2.03 11.59
C ILE A 136 14.79 2.92 11.06
N ASP A 137 16.00 2.79 11.60
CA ASP A 137 17.16 3.47 11.04
C ASP A 137 17.87 2.55 10.03
N CYS A 138 17.68 2.84 8.72
CA CYS A 138 18.23 2.01 7.66
C CYS A 138 18.75 2.83 6.46
N PRO A 139 19.75 3.70 6.67
CA PRO A 139 20.26 4.66 5.67
C PRO A 139 20.87 3.98 4.43
N ASN A 140 21.24 2.71 4.52
CA ASN A 140 21.87 1.96 3.43
C ASN A 140 20.85 1.44 2.38
N HIS A 141 19.55 1.47 2.69
CA HIS A 141 18.50 1.08 1.78
C HIS A 141 18.06 2.24 0.89
N GLN A 142 17.34 1.93 -0.17
CA GLN A 142 16.79 2.90 -1.10
C GLN A 142 15.30 2.69 -1.28
N ILE A 143 14.55 3.79 -1.34
CA ILE A 143 13.12 3.80 -1.58
C ILE A 143 12.87 4.57 -2.87
N VAL A 144 12.10 4.00 -3.80
CA VAL A 144 11.84 4.62 -5.10
C VAL A 144 10.37 4.61 -5.45
N SER A 145 9.89 5.67 -6.07
CA SER A 145 8.52 5.75 -6.59
C SER A 145 8.41 5.05 -7.94
N LEU A 146 7.35 4.26 -8.10
CA LEU A 146 6.94 3.71 -9.40
C LEU A 146 6.03 4.66 -10.18
N VAL A 147 5.51 5.71 -9.55
CA VAL A 147 4.44 6.56 -10.08
C VAL A 147 4.83 8.02 -10.01
N GLY A 148 4.44 8.81 -10.99
CA GLY A 148 4.58 10.26 -10.97
C GLY A 148 3.89 10.87 -9.75
N ASN A 149 4.54 11.83 -9.08
CA ASN A 149 4.06 12.40 -7.81
C ASN A 149 3.46 13.80 -7.96
N ILE A 150 3.21 14.25 -9.17
CA ILE A 150 2.58 15.56 -9.47
C ILE A 150 1.16 15.29 -9.99
N SER A 151 0.17 15.93 -9.37
CA SER A 151 -1.22 15.93 -9.81
C SER A 151 -1.42 16.83 -11.04
N ALA A 152 -2.54 16.68 -11.76
CA ALA A 152 -2.82 17.46 -12.95
C ALA A 152 -2.88 18.98 -12.72
N ASP A 153 -3.21 19.40 -11.50
CA ASP A 153 -3.24 20.82 -11.07
C ASP A 153 -1.86 21.36 -10.61
N GLY A 154 -0.81 20.53 -10.68
CA GLY A 154 0.55 20.88 -10.25
C GLY A 154 0.82 20.66 -8.76
N SER A 155 -0.18 20.23 -7.98
CA SER A 155 0.02 19.90 -6.56
C SER A 155 0.79 18.59 -6.38
N ALA A 156 1.41 18.42 -5.21
CA ALA A 156 1.99 17.14 -4.85
C ALA A 156 0.89 16.07 -4.69
N SER A 157 1.17 14.84 -5.13
CA SER A 157 0.23 13.73 -4.99
C SER A 157 -0.15 13.51 -3.52
N PHE A 158 -1.43 13.38 -3.27
CA PHE A 158 -1.96 13.05 -1.93
C PHE A 158 -1.37 11.75 -1.36
N PHE A 159 -0.95 10.83 -2.23
CA PHE A 159 -0.38 9.54 -1.87
C PHE A 159 1.16 9.55 -1.92
N ASP A 160 1.81 10.54 -1.32
CA ASP A 160 3.28 10.52 -1.18
C ASP A 160 3.70 9.40 -0.21
N THR A 161 3.88 8.21 -0.77
CA THR A 161 4.29 7.02 -0.02
C THR A 161 5.79 6.96 0.21
N VAL A 162 6.56 7.52 -0.73
CA VAL A 162 8.03 7.41 -0.73
C VAL A 162 8.66 8.34 0.30
N GLY A 163 8.24 9.62 0.33
CA GLY A 163 8.70 10.57 1.34
C GLY A 163 8.34 10.12 2.75
N ARG A 164 7.07 9.67 2.94
CA ARG A 164 6.60 9.18 4.24
C ARG A 164 7.37 7.97 4.76
N LEU A 165 7.72 7.02 3.88
CA LEU A 165 8.52 5.88 4.29
C LEU A 165 9.96 6.31 4.60
N ALA A 166 10.51 7.23 3.81
CA ALA A 166 11.85 7.76 4.06
C ALA A 166 11.96 8.50 5.41
N ASP A 167 10.94 9.28 5.77
CA ASP A 167 10.88 9.97 7.08
C ASP A 167 10.90 8.99 8.27
N ARG A 168 10.36 7.77 8.06
CA ARG A 168 10.32 6.72 9.09
C ARG A 168 11.58 5.87 9.16
N THR A 169 12.38 5.87 8.10
CA THR A 169 13.45 4.87 7.93
C THR A 169 14.84 5.46 7.75
N GLY A 170 14.94 6.79 7.57
CA GLY A 170 16.21 7.44 7.23
C GLY A 170 16.80 6.99 5.88
N ALA A 171 16.11 6.13 5.14
CA ALA A 171 16.57 5.60 3.87
C ALA A 171 16.58 6.68 2.78
N ARG A 172 17.58 6.61 1.88
CA ARG A 172 17.63 7.48 0.72
C ARG A 172 16.44 7.22 -0.21
N HIS A 173 15.73 8.27 -0.62
CA HIS A 173 14.54 8.11 -1.44
C HIS A 173 14.60 8.86 -2.77
N TYR A 174 13.87 8.32 -3.75
CA TYR A 174 13.85 8.76 -5.15
C TYR A 174 12.39 8.95 -5.59
N PRO A 175 11.81 10.17 -5.43
CA PRO A 175 10.50 10.47 -5.98
C PRO A 175 10.57 10.51 -7.51
N MET A 176 9.44 10.26 -8.18
CA MET A 176 9.29 10.43 -9.63
C MET A 176 8.70 11.82 -9.90
N PRO A 177 9.50 12.86 -10.18
CA PRO A 177 9.03 14.25 -10.26
C PRO A 177 8.40 14.54 -11.61
N LEU A 178 7.36 13.79 -11.96
CA LEU A 178 6.58 13.92 -13.18
C LEU A 178 5.08 13.90 -12.86
N PRO A 179 4.24 14.51 -13.70
CA PRO A 179 2.81 14.26 -13.70
C PRO A 179 2.51 12.76 -13.92
N PHE A 180 1.39 12.29 -13.39
CA PHE A 180 0.92 10.92 -13.60
C PHE A 180 0.71 10.61 -15.09
N LEU A 181 0.03 11.53 -15.81
CA LEU A 181 -0.17 11.49 -17.25
C LEU A 181 0.42 12.74 -17.91
N MET A 182 1.02 12.54 -19.06
CA MET A 182 1.44 13.63 -19.96
C MET A 182 0.33 13.95 -20.95
N SER A 183 0.43 15.13 -21.61
CA SER A 183 -0.55 15.55 -22.62
C SER A 183 -0.48 14.69 -23.87
N SER A 184 0.69 14.14 -24.20
CA SER A 184 0.91 13.30 -25.37
C SER A 184 2.01 12.23 -25.12
N GLU A 185 2.00 11.19 -25.93
CA GLU A 185 3.04 10.16 -25.95
C GLU A 185 4.42 10.76 -26.26
N ARG A 186 4.48 11.71 -27.20
CA ARG A 186 5.72 12.40 -27.57
C ARG A 186 6.32 13.18 -26.40
N GLU A 187 5.48 13.92 -25.67
CA GLU A 187 5.90 14.66 -24.49
C GLU A 187 6.41 13.71 -23.40
N ARG A 188 5.66 12.61 -23.14
CA ARG A 188 6.09 11.56 -22.23
C ARG A 188 7.48 11.01 -22.59
N GLU A 189 7.73 10.67 -23.85
CA GLU A 189 9.03 10.17 -24.30
C GLU A 189 10.15 11.16 -24.06
N GLN A 190 9.92 12.44 -24.34
CA GLN A 190 10.89 13.49 -24.11
C GLN A 190 11.23 13.63 -22.63
N MET A 191 10.21 13.68 -21.76
CA MET A 191 10.40 13.80 -20.32
C MET A 191 11.10 12.58 -19.70
N LEU A 192 10.81 11.38 -20.17
CA LEU A 192 11.46 10.17 -19.68
C LEU A 192 12.96 10.05 -20.04
N ARG A 193 13.44 10.85 -21.01
CA ARG A 193 14.87 10.90 -21.41
C ARG A 193 15.68 11.90 -20.59
N ILE A 194 15.03 12.77 -19.80
CA ILE A 194 15.73 13.73 -18.94
C ILE A 194 16.54 12.95 -17.90
N ASP A 195 17.83 13.30 -17.76
CA ASP A 195 18.81 12.53 -16.97
C ASP A 195 18.35 12.22 -15.54
N PRO A 196 17.87 13.16 -14.71
CA PRO A 196 17.36 12.83 -13.38
C PRO A 196 16.23 11.80 -13.40
N ILE A 197 15.30 11.90 -14.36
CA ILE A 197 14.17 10.97 -14.50
C ILE A 197 14.66 9.57 -14.91
N ALA A 198 15.56 9.51 -15.88
CA ALA A 198 16.17 8.26 -16.33
C ALA A 198 16.89 7.54 -15.19
N ARG A 199 17.58 8.29 -14.30
CA ARG A 199 18.22 7.73 -13.09
C ARG A 199 17.22 7.14 -12.09
N VAL A 200 16.13 7.85 -11.79
CA VAL A 200 15.06 7.33 -10.90
C VAL A 200 14.49 6.04 -11.48
N ARG A 201 14.19 6.00 -12.78
CA ARG A 201 13.71 4.81 -13.48
C ARG A 201 14.71 3.65 -13.45
N ALA A 202 16.01 3.95 -13.56
CA ALA A 202 17.06 2.94 -13.46
C ALA A 202 17.14 2.33 -12.05
N VAL A 203 16.94 3.13 -10.99
CA VAL A 203 16.81 2.63 -9.61
C VAL A 203 15.57 1.75 -9.48
N ALA A 204 14.41 2.20 -9.96
CA ALA A 204 13.17 1.44 -9.92
C ALA A 204 13.26 0.10 -10.69
N ALA A 205 14.04 0.06 -11.78
CA ALA A 205 14.26 -1.17 -12.54
C ALA A 205 15.00 -2.24 -11.75
N LYS A 206 15.81 -1.84 -10.76
CA LYS A 206 16.62 -2.74 -9.91
C LYS A 206 15.95 -3.07 -8.58
N ALA A 207 14.69 -2.68 -8.38
CA ALA A 207 13.99 -2.92 -7.12
C ALA A 207 13.94 -4.41 -6.77
N ASP A 208 14.30 -4.73 -5.53
CA ASP A 208 14.23 -6.08 -4.95
C ASP A 208 12.80 -6.42 -4.51
N LEU A 209 12.09 -5.43 -3.99
CA LEU A 209 10.68 -5.52 -3.59
C LEU A 209 9.88 -4.38 -4.24
N ARG A 210 8.72 -4.71 -4.77
CA ARG A 210 7.71 -3.76 -5.24
C ARG A 210 6.41 -3.97 -4.47
N LEU A 211 5.88 -2.93 -3.85
CA LEU A 211 4.57 -2.94 -3.21
C LEU A 211 3.63 -2.02 -3.99
N VAL A 212 2.55 -2.59 -4.52
CA VAL A 212 1.62 -1.88 -5.40
C VAL A 212 0.17 -2.11 -5.00
N GLY A 213 -0.68 -1.14 -5.27
CA GLY A 213 -2.13 -1.32 -5.25
C GLY A 213 -2.63 -2.00 -6.54
N ILE A 214 -3.83 -2.55 -6.50
CA ILE A 214 -4.56 -3.00 -7.68
C ILE A 214 -5.87 -2.22 -7.72
N GLY A 215 -6.12 -1.50 -8.80
CA GLY A 215 -7.34 -0.74 -9.05
C GLY A 215 -8.27 -1.49 -10.01
N GLN A 216 -9.60 -1.40 -9.80
CA GLN A 216 -10.58 -1.79 -10.79
C GLN A 216 -10.73 -0.69 -11.84
N MET A 217 -11.15 -1.05 -13.05
CA MET A 217 -11.45 -0.11 -14.13
C MET A 217 -12.96 -0.16 -14.44
N ASP A 218 -13.74 0.47 -13.56
CA ASP A 218 -15.17 0.69 -13.69
C ASP A 218 -15.52 2.16 -13.40
N GLN A 219 -16.79 2.55 -13.46
CA GLN A 219 -17.23 3.94 -13.22
C GLN A 219 -16.92 4.45 -11.79
N ARG A 220 -16.53 3.57 -10.87
CA ARG A 220 -16.08 3.88 -9.51
C ARG A 220 -14.56 3.67 -9.34
N ALA A 221 -13.83 3.61 -10.48
CA ALA A 221 -12.40 3.45 -10.48
C ALA A 221 -11.71 4.53 -9.64
N GLN A 222 -10.76 4.13 -8.81
CA GLN A 222 -10.08 5.06 -7.92
C GLN A 222 -9.26 6.10 -8.69
N VAL A 223 -8.66 5.73 -9.80
CA VAL A 223 -7.92 6.65 -10.67
C VAL A 223 -8.78 7.81 -11.21
N LEU A 224 -10.11 7.60 -11.36
CA LEU A 224 -11.06 8.66 -11.70
C LEU A 224 -11.39 9.52 -10.48
N ILE A 225 -11.70 8.88 -9.33
CA ILE A 225 -12.08 9.58 -8.09
C ILE A 225 -10.96 10.49 -7.60
N ASP A 226 -9.72 10.03 -7.71
CA ASP A 226 -8.51 10.77 -7.30
C ASP A 226 -8.03 11.79 -8.38
N GLY A 227 -8.78 11.90 -9.51
CA GLY A 227 -8.48 12.89 -10.55
C GLY A 227 -7.24 12.59 -11.41
N PHE A 228 -6.76 11.36 -11.42
CA PHE A 228 -5.63 10.95 -12.26
C PHE A 228 -6.00 10.82 -13.74
N VAL A 229 -7.24 10.45 -14.02
CA VAL A 229 -7.79 10.34 -15.37
C VAL A 229 -9.15 11.02 -15.45
N SER A 230 -9.52 11.52 -16.62
CA SER A 230 -10.86 12.02 -16.86
C SER A 230 -11.87 10.89 -17.04
N ARG A 231 -13.15 11.23 -16.98
CA ARG A 231 -14.23 10.26 -17.24
C ARG A 231 -14.17 9.71 -18.68
N GLU A 232 -13.86 10.55 -19.63
CA GLU A 232 -13.73 10.20 -21.06
C GLU A 232 -12.57 9.21 -21.26
N GLU A 233 -11.42 9.48 -20.63
CA GLU A 233 -10.25 8.61 -20.65
C GLU A 233 -10.53 7.24 -20.01
N LEU A 234 -11.24 7.22 -18.88
CA LEU A 234 -11.65 5.97 -18.25
C LEU A 234 -12.57 5.15 -19.18
N LEU A 235 -13.58 5.80 -19.77
CA LEU A 235 -14.51 5.13 -20.67
C LEU A 235 -13.82 4.62 -21.94
N GLU A 236 -12.82 5.34 -22.44
CA GLU A 236 -11.97 4.87 -23.54
C GLU A 236 -11.22 3.60 -23.14
N MET A 237 -10.56 3.59 -22.00
CA MET A 237 -9.83 2.41 -21.51
C MET A 237 -10.76 1.21 -21.29
N MET A 238 -11.95 1.43 -20.76
CA MET A 238 -12.97 0.38 -20.60
C MET A 238 -13.41 -0.18 -21.97
N ARG A 239 -13.60 0.66 -23.00
CA ARG A 239 -13.90 0.22 -24.37
C ARG A 239 -12.76 -0.59 -25.00
N LEU A 240 -11.52 -0.31 -24.63
CA LEU A 240 -10.33 -1.08 -25.02
C LEU A 240 -10.20 -2.39 -24.23
N GLY A 241 -11.12 -2.67 -23.30
CA GLY A 241 -11.19 -3.91 -22.55
C GLY A 241 -10.48 -3.87 -21.19
N ALA A 242 -10.15 -2.69 -20.66
CA ALA A 242 -9.54 -2.56 -19.34
C ALA A 242 -10.46 -3.08 -18.24
N VAL A 243 -9.95 -3.99 -17.41
CA VAL A 243 -10.64 -4.50 -16.21
C VAL A 243 -9.96 -4.06 -14.92
N GLY A 244 -8.68 -3.68 -14.99
CA GLY A 244 -7.91 -3.26 -13.84
C GLY A 244 -6.68 -2.45 -14.23
N GLU A 245 -6.03 -1.89 -13.21
CA GLU A 245 -4.75 -1.18 -13.33
C GLU A 245 -3.79 -1.54 -12.19
N VAL A 246 -2.51 -1.44 -12.46
CA VAL A 246 -1.43 -1.46 -11.47
C VAL A 246 -0.50 -0.30 -11.76
N THR A 247 -0.29 0.59 -10.79
CA THR A 247 0.50 1.83 -10.97
C THR A 247 0.06 2.68 -12.18
N GLY A 248 -1.25 2.67 -12.48
CA GLY A 248 -1.86 3.35 -13.63
C GLY A 248 -1.88 2.53 -14.92
N TRP A 249 -1.05 1.52 -15.07
CA TRP A 249 -1.03 0.66 -16.26
C TRP A 249 -2.27 -0.20 -16.32
N ALA A 250 -3.17 0.13 -17.22
CA ALA A 250 -4.41 -0.60 -17.45
C ALA A 250 -4.16 -1.89 -18.24
N PHE A 251 -4.89 -2.93 -17.88
CA PHE A 251 -4.79 -4.26 -18.48
C PHE A 251 -6.16 -4.92 -18.68
N ASP A 252 -6.21 -5.86 -19.63
CA ASP A 252 -7.40 -6.63 -19.96
C ASP A 252 -7.65 -7.82 -19.00
N ALA A 253 -8.74 -8.57 -19.21
CA ALA A 253 -9.12 -9.71 -18.38
C ALA A 253 -8.09 -10.88 -18.38
N GLN A 254 -7.14 -10.89 -19.31
CA GLN A 254 -6.03 -11.82 -19.36
C GLN A 254 -4.76 -11.23 -18.72
N GLY A 255 -4.81 -10.00 -18.21
CA GLY A 255 -3.69 -9.30 -17.63
C GLY A 255 -2.68 -8.76 -18.66
N ARG A 256 -3.08 -8.64 -19.92
CA ARG A 256 -2.24 -8.05 -20.98
C ARG A 256 -2.39 -6.53 -20.92
N ILE A 257 -1.25 -5.83 -20.86
CA ILE A 257 -1.23 -4.37 -20.86
C ILE A 257 -1.87 -3.84 -22.13
N ILE A 258 -2.86 -2.96 -21.98
CA ILE A 258 -3.55 -2.32 -23.09
C ILE A 258 -2.63 -1.36 -23.82
N LYS A 259 -2.64 -1.43 -25.15
CA LYS A 259 -1.87 -0.50 -25.99
C LYS A 259 -2.69 0.76 -26.28
N GLY A 260 -2.05 1.92 -26.23
CA GLY A 260 -2.72 3.22 -26.49
C GLY A 260 -3.49 3.77 -25.29
N GLY A 261 -4.41 4.69 -25.53
CA GLY A 261 -5.18 5.38 -24.50
C GLY A 261 -4.30 6.06 -23.45
N THR A 262 -4.70 5.99 -22.19
CA THR A 262 -3.91 6.57 -21.08
C THR A 262 -2.54 5.89 -20.93
N ASN A 263 -2.41 4.60 -21.23
CA ASN A 263 -1.13 3.87 -21.12
C ASN A 263 -0.03 4.47 -22.01
N ALA A 264 -0.37 5.03 -23.18
CA ALA A 264 0.61 5.68 -24.05
C ALA A 264 1.22 6.96 -23.44
N ARG A 265 0.49 7.60 -22.53
CA ARG A 265 0.87 8.89 -21.92
C ARG A 265 1.33 8.76 -20.47
N LEU A 266 1.28 7.55 -19.89
CA LEU A 266 1.58 7.30 -18.50
C LEU A 266 3.07 7.41 -18.20
N THR A 267 3.44 8.13 -17.14
CA THR A 267 4.85 8.33 -16.75
C THR A 267 5.38 7.28 -15.79
N SER A 268 4.49 6.54 -15.13
CA SER A 268 4.86 5.50 -14.19
C SER A 268 5.71 4.40 -14.82
N VAL A 269 6.49 3.74 -13.98
CA VAL A 269 7.34 2.61 -14.41
C VAL A 269 6.42 1.45 -14.85
N PRO A 270 6.56 0.94 -16.08
CA PRO A 270 5.74 -0.17 -16.54
C PRO A 270 6.01 -1.43 -15.71
N PRO A 271 4.98 -2.25 -15.43
CA PRO A 271 5.20 -3.55 -14.83
C PRO A 271 6.03 -4.43 -15.76
N ARG A 272 6.97 -5.18 -15.20
CA ARG A 272 7.66 -6.24 -15.92
C ARG A 272 6.77 -7.47 -16.00
N VAL A 273 6.69 -8.09 -17.15
CA VAL A 273 5.83 -9.26 -17.41
C VAL A 273 6.66 -10.38 -18.02
N PRO A 274 6.83 -11.49 -17.34
CA PRO A 274 6.42 -11.78 -15.96
C PRO A 274 7.20 -10.93 -14.92
N ALA A 275 6.61 -10.74 -13.74
CA ALA A 275 7.28 -10.06 -12.64
C ALA A 275 8.54 -10.84 -12.22
N GLU A 276 9.71 -10.20 -12.32
CA GLU A 276 11.00 -10.81 -11.98
C GLU A 276 11.36 -10.63 -10.50
N ALA A 277 11.23 -9.41 -9.99
CA ALA A 277 11.38 -9.11 -8.57
C ALA A 277 10.10 -9.42 -7.80
N LEU A 278 10.19 -9.60 -6.49
CA LEU A 278 8.99 -9.77 -5.66
C LEU A 278 8.10 -8.53 -5.79
N THR A 279 6.98 -8.69 -6.50
CA THR A 279 6.00 -7.64 -6.78
C THR A 279 4.69 -8.02 -6.11
N ILE A 280 4.39 -7.37 -4.99
CA ILE A 280 3.24 -7.66 -4.14
C ILE A 280 2.11 -6.69 -4.44
N GLY A 281 0.98 -7.22 -4.89
CA GLY A 281 -0.28 -6.50 -4.97
C GLY A 281 -1.02 -6.54 -3.64
N ALA A 282 -1.45 -5.37 -3.14
CA ALA A 282 -2.26 -5.25 -1.93
C ALA A 282 -3.65 -4.72 -2.29
N ALA A 283 -4.69 -5.56 -2.18
CA ALA A 283 -6.04 -5.18 -2.57
C ALA A 283 -7.11 -6.01 -1.85
N VAL A 284 -8.26 -5.38 -1.55
CA VAL A 284 -9.45 -6.02 -0.95
C VAL A 284 -10.72 -5.55 -1.64
N GLY A 285 -11.73 -6.37 -1.57
CA GLY A 285 -13.10 -6.06 -1.95
C GLY A 285 -13.57 -6.70 -3.24
N PRO A 286 -14.88 -7.00 -3.33
CA PRO A 286 -15.46 -7.75 -4.44
C PRO A 286 -15.34 -7.01 -5.78
N ALA A 287 -15.38 -5.68 -5.79
CA ALA A 287 -15.21 -4.88 -7.02
C ALA A 287 -13.82 -5.05 -7.66
N LYS A 288 -12.81 -5.48 -6.89
CA LYS A 288 -11.44 -5.64 -7.36
C LYS A 288 -11.11 -7.07 -7.81
N VAL A 289 -12.00 -8.04 -7.58
CA VAL A 289 -11.73 -9.46 -7.87
C VAL A 289 -11.31 -9.69 -9.31
N SER A 290 -12.02 -9.12 -10.29
CA SER A 290 -11.70 -9.26 -11.71
C SER A 290 -10.32 -8.69 -12.04
N ALA A 291 -9.97 -7.52 -11.48
CA ALA A 291 -8.68 -6.90 -11.65
C ALA A 291 -7.55 -7.72 -10.99
N ILE A 292 -7.77 -8.22 -9.76
CA ILE A 292 -6.80 -9.07 -9.06
C ILE A 292 -6.53 -10.35 -9.87
N ARG A 293 -7.58 -11.05 -10.30
CA ARG A 293 -7.43 -12.27 -11.13
C ARG A 293 -6.69 -12.01 -12.43
N ALA A 294 -7.02 -10.92 -13.11
CA ALA A 294 -6.34 -10.53 -14.34
C ALA A 294 -4.85 -10.22 -14.10
N ALA A 295 -4.52 -9.47 -13.06
CA ALA A 295 -3.15 -9.18 -12.69
C ALA A 295 -2.34 -10.45 -12.37
N LEU A 296 -2.95 -11.42 -11.68
CA LEU A 296 -2.35 -12.72 -11.37
C LEU A 296 -2.16 -13.57 -12.63
N LYS A 297 -3.19 -13.72 -13.47
CA LYS A 297 -3.14 -14.46 -14.75
C LYS A 297 -2.07 -13.91 -15.68
N GLY A 298 -2.00 -12.58 -15.80
CA GLY A 298 -1.01 -11.88 -16.63
C GLY A 298 0.39 -11.83 -16.02
N ARG A 299 0.60 -12.36 -14.81
CA ARG A 299 1.89 -12.31 -14.07
C ARG A 299 2.44 -10.89 -13.90
N LEU A 300 1.53 -9.90 -13.77
CA LEU A 300 1.91 -8.51 -13.47
C LEU A 300 2.43 -8.38 -12.04
N ILE A 301 1.97 -9.28 -11.17
CA ILE A 301 2.41 -9.47 -9.79
C ILE A 301 2.73 -10.95 -9.57
N ASN A 302 3.64 -11.23 -8.65
CA ASN A 302 3.99 -12.58 -8.19
C ASN A 302 3.84 -12.73 -6.66
N GLY A 303 3.23 -11.73 -6.02
CA GLY A 303 2.82 -11.74 -4.63
C GLY A 303 1.45 -11.08 -4.45
N LEU A 304 0.67 -11.54 -3.47
CA LEU A 304 -0.65 -11.01 -3.15
C LEU A 304 -0.84 -10.89 -1.63
N ILE A 305 -1.35 -9.75 -1.19
CA ILE A 305 -1.94 -9.58 0.14
C ILE A 305 -3.40 -9.20 -0.05
N THR A 306 -4.30 -10.01 0.48
CA THR A 306 -5.74 -9.79 0.38
C THR A 306 -6.47 -10.27 1.64
N ASP A 307 -7.77 -10.09 1.71
CA ASP A 307 -8.58 -10.57 2.81
C ASP A 307 -9.31 -11.88 2.46
N GLU A 308 -9.82 -12.56 3.48
CA GLU A 308 -10.48 -13.85 3.41
C GLU A 308 -11.70 -13.85 2.46
N ALA A 309 -12.56 -12.81 2.52
CA ALA A 309 -13.71 -12.70 1.65
C ALA A 309 -13.31 -12.56 0.18
N THR A 310 -12.34 -11.68 -0.11
CA THR A 310 -11.83 -11.47 -1.47
C THR A 310 -11.14 -12.73 -2.00
N ALA A 311 -10.28 -13.38 -1.19
CA ALA A 311 -9.61 -14.63 -1.54
C ALA A 311 -10.61 -15.73 -1.91
N SER A 312 -11.65 -15.88 -1.10
CA SER A 312 -12.72 -16.88 -1.34
C SER A 312 -13.44 -16.66 -2.67
N ILE A 313 -13.70 -15.39 -3.05
CA ILE A 313 -14.34 -15.09 -4.34
C ILE A 313 -13.36 -15.36 -5.49
N ILE A 314 -12.10 -15.00 -5.35
CA ILE A 314 -11.05 -15.26 -6.37
C ILE A 314 -10.96 -16.75 -6.69
N LEU A 315 -11.03 -17.61 -5.70
CA LEU A 315 -10.92 -19.08 -5.87
C LEU A 315 -12.17 -19.74 -6.46
N LYS A 316 -13.35 -19.13 -6.29
CA LYS A 316 -14.64 -19.66 -6.79
C LYS A 316 -14.88 -19.37 -8.28
N GLN A 317 -14.19 -18.44 -8.89
CA GLN A 317 -14.31 -18.01 -10.29
C GLN A 317 -13.18 -18.59 -11.15
#